data_836c6435038c460c3a8c8383a9cd9b63
#
_entry.id   836c6435038c460c3a8c8383a9cd9b63
#
_cell.length_a   1.000
_cell.length_b   1.000
_cell.length_c   1.000
_cell.angle_alpha   90.00
_cell.angle_beta   90.00
_cell.angle_gamma   90.00
#
_symmetry.space_group_name_H-M   'P 1'
#
loop_
_entity.id
_entity.type
_entity.pdbx_description
1 polymer ?
#
loop_
_entity_poly.entity_id
_entity_poly.type
_entity_poly.pdbx_seq_one_letter_code
_entity_poly.pdbx_strand_id
1 'polypeptide(L)'
;MSDDVRELVQRCLAGDEPAMVALVDRFKGQVFGLCYRMLGNRQDAEDMAQEAFVRALRNLHRWDSSRDFRPWLLAIAGNRCRSLLATRNRRPSSLGLIEDDLPAPSAETDEGRQLQEEVDRALKRLRPEYQQAFLLFHEQELSYAEIGEMLQRPVGTIKTWIHRARHEIARHLLDRGVVEERRHELRGI
;
A
#
# COMPACT_ATOMS: atom_id res chain seq x y z
N MET A 1 1.56 18.24 9.58
CA MET A 1 2.11 17.16 10.45
C MET A 1 1.87 17.56 11.87
N SER A 2 1.26 16.74 12.68
CA SER A 2 1.04 17.09 14.07
C SER A 2 2.38 17.00 14.85
N ASP A 3 2.71 18.01 15.62
CA ASP A 3 3.90 18.05 16.51
C ASP A 3 3.98 16.80 17.41
N ASP A 4 2.83 16.22 17.70
CA ASP A 4 2.59 14.98 18.42
C ASP A 4 3.37 13.76 17.84
N VAL A 5 3.46 13.57 16.51
CA VAL A 5 4.23 12.44 15.94
C VAL A 5 5.73 12.64 16.09
N ARG A 6 6.21 13.88 15.94
CA ARG A 6 7.63 14.20 16.16
C ARG A 6 8.03 13.95 17.62
N GLU A 7 7.19 14.36 18.55
CA GLU A 7 7.42 14.13 19.97
C GLU A 7 7.45 12.63 20.28
N LEU A 8 6.48 11.83 19.75
CA LEU A 8 6.49 10.38 19.90
C LEU A 8 7.79 9.77 19.36
N VAL A 9 8.24 10.18 18.18
CA VAL A 9 9.49 9.68 17.59
C VAL A 9 10.70 10.05 18.45
N GLN A 10 10.78 11.27 18.99
CA GLN A 10 11.88 11.66 19.88
C GLN A 10 11.92 10.79 21.16
N ARG A 11 10.77 10.52 21.74
CA ARG A 11 10.65 9.62 22.90
C ARG A 11 11.04 8.18 22.55
N CYS A 12 10.64 7.69 21.37
CA CYS A 12 11.07 6.38 20.89
C CYS A 12 12.60 6.30 20.73
N LEU A 13 13.23 7.36 20.21
CA LEU A 13 14.70 7.45 20.09
C LEU A 13 15.42 7.48 21.45
N ALA A 14 14.75 7.97 22.49
CA ALA A 14 15.22 7.95 23.86
C ALA A 14 14.98 6.59 24.56
N GLY A 15 14.38 5.60 23.90
CA GLY A 15 14.12 4.26 24.44
C GLY A 15 12.82 4.15 25.24
N ASP A 16 11.88 5.10 25.09
CA ASP A 16 10.58 5.10 25.77
C ASP A 16 9.65 4.04 25.14
N GLU A 17 9.50 2.88 25.79
CA GLU A 17 8.64 1.78 25.33
C GLU A 17 7.16 2.20 25.17
N PRO A 18 6.52 2.91 26.11
CA PRO A 18 5.17 3.44 25.93
C PRO A 18 5.00 4.29 24.65
N ALA A 19 6.00 5.11 24.31
CA ALA A 19 5.97 5.89 23.08
C ALA A 19 6.06 5.00 21.82
N MET A 20 6.84 3.91 21.86
CA MET A 20 6.91 2.94 20.78
C MET A 20 5.54 2.26 20.56
N VAL A 21 4.86 1.86 21.62
CA VAL A 21 3.51 1.28 21.54
C VAL A 21 2.52 2.29 20.94
N ALA A 22 2.54 3.54 21.42
CA ALA A 22 1.66 4.59 20.91
C ALA A 22 1.91 4.89 19.42
N LEU A 23 3.17 4.87 18.98
CA LEU A 23 3.54 5.06 17.57
C LEU A 23 3.01 3.91 16.71
N VAL A 24 3.17 2.67 17.16
CA VAL A 24 2.62 1.48 16.47
C VAL A 24 1.10 1.56 16.41
N ASP A 25 0.43 1.81 17.52
CA ASP A 25 -1.04 1.87 17.59
C ASP A 25 -1.62 2.94 16.65
N ARG A 26 -0.93 4.06 16.51
CA ARG A 26 -1.36 5.15 15.63
C ARG A 26 -1.35 4.77 14.16
N PHE A 27 -0.39 3.95 13.71
CA PHE A 27 -0.19 3.65 12.30
C PHE A 27 -0.54 2.21 11.90
N LYS A 28 -0.83 1.30 12.86
CA LYS A 28 -1.07 -0.13 12.57
C LYS A 28 -2.14 -0.37 11.52
N GLY A 29 -3.25 0.37 11.55
CA GLY A 29 -4.34 0.22 10.59
C GLY A 29 -3.91 0.56 9.16
N GLN A 30 -3.17 1.66 8.98
CA GLN A 30 -2.70 2.09 7.66
C GLN A 30 -1.63 1.15 7.10
N VAL A 31 -0.69 0.70 7.95
CA VAL A 31 0.37 -0.24 7.56
C VAL A 31 -0.22 -1.59 7.20
N PHE A 32 -1.09 -2.13 8.06
CA PHE A 32 -1.79 -3.40 7.79
C PHE A 32 -2.63 -3.30 6.52
N GLY A 33 -3.43 -2.24 6.37
CA GLY A 33 -4.26 -2.03 5.19
C GLY A 33 -3.44 -2.05 3.89
N LEU A 34 -2.32 -1.34 3.83
CA LEU A 34 -1.42 -1.37 2.68
C LEU A 34 -0.89 -2.79 2.42
N CYS A 35 -0.39 -3.47 3.47
CA CYS A 35 0.12 -4.84 3.35
C CYS A 35 -0.96 -5.80 2.84
N TYR A 36 -2.17 -5.72 3.40
CA TYR A 36 -3.27 -6.58 3.00
C TYR A 36 -3.71 -6.35 1.54
N ARG A 37 -3.81 -5.08 1.13
CA ARG A 37 -4.14 -4.73 -0.27
C ARG A 37 -3.08 -5.22 -1.25
N MET A 38 -1.81 -5.24 -0.85
CA MET A 38 -0.72 -5.74 -1.68
C MET A 38 -0.65 -7.26 -1.74
N LEU A 39 -0.89 -7.95 -0.63
CA LEU A 39 -0.63 -9.39 -0.50
C LEU A 39 -1.89 -10.25 -0.66
N GLY A 40 -3.08 -9.71 -0.31
CA GLY A 40 -4.36 -10.40 -0.40
C GLY A 40 -4.51 -11.58 0.57
N ASN A 41 -3.63 -11.69 1.55
CA ASN A 41 -3.65 -12.72 2.60
C ASN A 41 -3.41 -12.06 3.95
N ARG A 42 -4.26 -12.38 4.93
CA ARG A 42 -4.24 -11.75 6.25
C ARG A 42 -2.96 -12.03 7.01
N GLN A 43 -2.56 -13.28 7.05
CA GLN A 43 -1.37 -13.71 7.80
C GLN A 43 -0.10 -13.06 7.26
N ASP A 44 0.08 -13.07 5.94
CA ASP A 44 1.19 -12.37 5.28
C ASP A 44 1.18 -10.88 5.55
N ALA A 45 -0.01 -10.26 5.56
CA ALA A 45 -0.15 -8.84 5.84
C ALA A 45 0.23 -8.51 7.29
N GLU A 46 -0.18 -9.33 8.26
CA GLU A 46 0.20 -9.20 9.66
C GLU A 46 1.72 -9.35 9.84
N ASP A 47 2.32 -10.37 9.23
CA ASP A 47 3.77 -10.60 9.27
C ASP A 47 4.56 -9.44 8.66
N MET A 48 4.16 -8.97 7.49
CA MET A 48 4.84 -7.85 6.82
C MET A 48 4.63 -6.53 7.53
N ALA A 49 3.46 -6.30 8.12
CA ALA A 49 3.21 -5.12 8.94
C ALA A 49 4.08 -5.14 10.21
N GLN A 50 4.16 -6.26 10.90
CA GLN A 50 5.02 -6.41 12.07
C GLN A 50 6.50 -6.20 11.70
N GLU A 51 6.96 -6.83 10.61
CA GLU A 51 8.34 -6.64 10.15
C GLU A 51 8.63 -5.18 9.76
N ALA A 52 7.66 -4.50 9.16
CA ALA A 52 7.79 -3.09 8.82
C ALA A 52 7.98 -2.22 10.06
N PHE A 53 7.21 -2.43 11.14
CA PHE A 53 7.37 -1.71 12.39
C PHE A 53 8.72 -2.01 13.06
N VAL A 54 9.12 -3.27 13.13
CA VAL A 54 10.44 -3.64 13.67
C VAL A 54 11.56 -2.94 12.92
N ARG A 55 11.49 -2.90 11.58
CA ARG A 55 12.48 -2.19 10.75
C ARG A 55 12.41 -0.69 10.92
N ALA A 56 11.22 -0.11 11.01
CA ALA A 56 11.04 1.31 11.23
C ALA A 56 11.67 1.74 12.56
N LEU A 57 11.35 1.05 13.66
CA LEU A 57 11.88 1.35 14.99
C LEU A 57 13.41 1.22 15.04
N ARG A 58 13.97 0.15 14.45
CA ARG A 58 15.44 -0.03 14.37
C ARG A 58 16.17 1.05 13.55
N ASN A 59 15.49 1.63 12.55
CA ASN A 59 16.04 2.64 11.67
C ASN A 59 15.46 4.04 11.89
N LEU A 60 14.80 4.26 13.03
CA LEU A 60 14.09 5.49 13.33
C LEU A 60 15.02 6.73 13.29
N HIS A 61 16.28 6.55 13.66
CA HIS A 61 17.33 7.57 13.57
C HIS A 61 17.64 8.04 12.14
N ARG A 62 17.18 7.31 11.11
CA ARG A 62 17.34 7.67 9.69
C ARG A 62 16.16 8.46 9.14
N TRP A 63 15.09 8.57 9.91
CA TRP A 63 13.96 9.38 9.49
C TRP A 63 14.30 10.86 9.59
N ASP A 64 14.03 11.58 8.51
CA ASP A 64 14.19 13.03 8.45
C ASP A 64 12.99 13.71 9.12
N SER A 65 13.22 14.34 10.28
CA SER A 65 12.16 14.99 11.07
C SER A 65 11.55 16.23 10.38
N SER A 66 12.14 16.73 9.30
CA SER A 66 11.52 17.77 8.46
C SER A 66 10.39 17.25 7.58
N ARG A 67 10.26 15.93 7.46
CA ARG A 67 9.30 15.23 6.59
C ARG A 67 8.23 14.51 7.40
N ASP A 68 7.13 14.17 6.73
CA ASP A 68 6.09 13.36 7.35
C ASP A 68 6.56 11.93 7.61
N PHE A 69 6.25 11.43 8.82
CA PHE A 69 6.60 10.09 9.25
C PHE A 69 5.83 9.00 8.50
N ARG A 70 4.54 9.26 8.22
CA ARG A 70 3.63 8.30 7.59
C ARG A 70 4.16 7.80 6.23
N PRO A 71 4.52 8.66 5.27
CA PRO A 71 5.10 8.22 4.00
C PRO A 71 6.34 7.34 4.20
N TRP A 72 7.26 7.73 5.05
CA TRP A 72 8.47 6.97 5.32
C TRP A 72 8.17 5.55 5.85
N LEU A 73 7.23 5.41 6.80
CA LEU A 73 6.80 4.12 7.33
C LEU A 73 6.12 3.25 6.26
N LEU A 74 5.21 3.83 5.46
CA LEU A 74 4.52 3.13 4.38
C LEU A 74 5.48 2.67 3.27
N ALA A 75 6.57 3.41 3.01
CA ALA A 75 7.63 2.96 2.12
C ALA A 75 8.29 1.67 2.61
N ILE A 76 8.59 1.59 3.91
CA ILE A 76 9.18 0.40 4.52
C ILE A 76 8.22 -0.80 4.34
N ALA A 77 6.94 -0.62 4.67
CA ALA A 77 5.92 -1.66 4.56
C ALA A 77 5.74 -2.15 3.12
N GLY A 78 5.52 -1.23 2.17
CA GLY A 78 5.35 -1.59 0.76
C GLY A 78 6.59 -2.25 0.15
N ASN A 79 7.80 -1.83 0.55
CA ASN A 79 9.04 -2.48 0.13
C ASN A 79 9.15 -3.92 0.66
N ARG A 80 8.64 -4.19 1.86
CA ARG A 80 8.61 -5.56 2.43
C ARG A 80 7.63 -6.45 1.64
N CYS A 81 6.42 -5.95 1.39
CA CYS A 81 5.44 -6.66 0.56
C CYS A 81 6.00 -6.98 -0.83
N ARG A 82 6.62 -6.00 -1.48
CA ARG A 82 7.24 -6.17 -2.80
C ARG A 82 8.35 -7.23 -2.79
N SER A 83 9.19 -7.26 -1.75
CA SER A 83 10.23 -8.27 -1.60
C SER A 83 9.65 -9.67 -1.44
N LEU A 84 8.58 -9.83 -0.64
CA LEU A 84 7.86 -11.09 -0.47
C LEU A 84 7.27 -11.58 -1.80
N LEU A 85 6.57 -10.70 -2.53
CA LEU A 85 5.99 -11.03 -3.84
C LEU A 85 7.07 -11.43 -4.86
N ALA A 86 8.20 -10.73 -4.89
CA ALA A 86 9.32 -11.09 -5.77
C ALA A 86 9.92 -12.46 -5.44
N THR A 87 9.97 -12.83 -4.15
CA THR A 87 10.44 -14.15 -3.71
C THR A 87 9.46 -15.24 -4.12
N ARG A 88 8.15 -15.01 -3.99
CA ARG A 88 7.10 -15.96 -4.40
C ARG A 88 7.12 -16.19 -5.92
N ASN A 89 7.29 -15.14 -6.70
CA ASN A 89 7.35 -15.26 -8.16
C ASN A 89 8.58 -16.05 -8.64
N ARG A 90 9.66 -16.08 -7.85
CA ARG A 90 10.87 -16.88 -8.18
C ARG A 90 10.75 -18.35 -7.76
N ARG A 91 9.91 -18.65 -6.78
CA ARG A 91 9.64 -20.00 -6.31
C ARG A 91 8.12 -20.23 -6.38
N PRO A 92 7.58 -20.68 -7.52
CA PRO A 92 6.17 -21.04 -7.60
C PRO A 92 5.92 -22.21 -6.66
N SER A 93 5.53 -21.90 -5.45
CA SER A 93 5.06 -22.86 -4.46
C SER A 93 3.59 -23.06 -4.72
N SER A 94 3.17 -24.31 -4.88
CA SER A 94 1.77 -24.72 -5.06
C SER A 94 0.91 -24.55 -3.78
N LEU A 95 1.15 -23.51 -3.03
CA LEU A 95 0.29 -23.11 -1.93
C LEU A 95 -0.84 -22.28 -2.51
N GLY A 96 -2.02 -22.92 -2.61
CA GLY A 96 -3.25 -22.33 -3.07
C GLY A 96 -3.50 -20.98 -2.40
N LEU A 97 -4.03 -20.06 -3.19
CA LEU A 97 -4.61 -18.81 -2.73
C LEU A 97 -5.70 -19.15 -1.71
N ILE A 98 -5.40 -19.06 -0.42
CA ILE A 98 -6.42 -19.00 0.60
C ILE A 98 -6.97 -17.58 0.48
N GLU A 99 -8.12 -17.46 -0.13
CA GLU A 99 -8.91 -16.23 -0.12
C GLU A 99 -9.48 -16.09 1.30
N ASP A 100 -8.78 -15.37 2.15
CA ASP A 100 -9.36 -14.89 3.40
C ASP A 100 -10.26 -13.70 3.06
N ASP A 101 -11.56 -13.91 3.15
CA ASP A 101 -12.60 -12.91 3.06
C ASP A 101 -12.52 -11.99 4.29
N LEU A 102 -11.71 -10.95 4.22
CA LEU A 102 -11.94 -9.79 5.08
C LEU A 102 -13.04 -8.95 4.44
N PRO A 103 -14.03 -8.50 5.24
CA PRO A 103 -15.05 -7.60 4.72
C PRO A 103 -14.39 -6.36 4.13
N ALA A 104 -14.66 -6.13 2.84
CA ALA A 104 -14.31 -4.88 2.18
C ALA A 104 -14.90 -3.71 2.99
N PRO A 105 -14.22 -2.53 3.05
CA PRO A 105 -14.84 -1.35 3.61
C PRO A 105 -16.19 -1.15 2.92
N SER A 106 -17.25 -1.10 3.72
CA SER A 106 -18.67 -1.08 3.40
C SER A 106 -19.01 -0.51 2.02
N ALA A 107 -19.17 -1.36 1.04
CA ALA A 107 -19.98 -1.01 -0.12
C ALA A 107 -21.44 -1.18 0.30
N GLU A 108 -22.21 -0.12 0.30
CA GLU A 108 -23.62 -0.11 0.74
C GLU A 108 -24.55 -0.89 -0.20
N THR A 109 -24.04 -1.37 -1.34
CA THR A 109 -24.81 -2.11 -2.36
C THR A 109 -24.06 -3.35 -2.84
N ASP A 110 -24.79 -4.36 -3.32
CA ASP A 110 -24.22 -5.58 -3.92
C ASP A 110 -23.33 -5.25 -5.14
N GLU A 111 -23.70 -4.27 -5.96
CA GLU A 111 -22.92 -3.80 -7.10
C GLU A 111 -21.60 -3.19 -6.67
N GLY A 112 -21.61 -2.36 -5.59
CA GLY A 112 -20.41 -1.77 -5.05
C GLY A 112 -19.43 -2.81 -4.50
N ARG A 113 -19.94 -3.87 -3.87
CA ARG A 113 -19.13 -4.99 -3.38
C ARG A 113 -18.50 -5.78 -4.54
N GLN A 114 -19.29 -6.09 -5.57
CA GLN A 114 -18.80 -6.78 -6.76
C GLN A 114 -17.72 -5.97 -7.48
N LEU A 115 -17.90 -4.65 -7.63
CA LEU A 115 -16.89 -3.76 -8.20
C LEU A 115 -15.60 -3.79 -7.37
N GLN A 116 -15.71 -3.71 -6.04
CA GLN A 116 -14.55 -3.73 -5.15
C GLN A 116 -13.77 -5.04 -5.27
N GLU A 117 -14.47 -6.20 -5.30
CA GLU A 117 -13.83 -7.50 -5.48
C GLU A 117 -13.07 -7.60 -6.81
N GLU A 118 -13.66 -7.09 -7.90
CA GLU A 118 -12.97 -7.11 -9.21
C GLU A 118 -11.79 -6.15 -9.27
N VAL A 119 -11.86 -4.99 -8.59
CA VAL A 119 -10.71 -4.09 -8.42
C VAL A 119 -9.60 -4.80 -7.64
N ASP A 120 -9.92 -5.53 -6.57
CA ASP A 120 -8.94 -6.28 -5.79
C ASP A 120 -8.28 -7.40 -6.59
N ARG A 121 -9.07 -8.10 -7.42
CA ARG A 121 -8.54 -9.10 -8.36
C ARG A 121 -7.61 -8.47 -9.39
N ALA A 122 -7.96 -7.30 -9.92
CA ALA A 122 -7.13 -6.56 -10.85
C ALA A 122 -5.82 -6.12 -10.20
N LEU A 123 -5.87 -5.58 -8.98
CA LEU A 123 -4.69 -5.17 -8.21
C LEU A 123 -3.70 -6.31 -7.99
N LYS A 124 -4.18 -7.51 -7.66
CA LYS A 124 -3.34 -8.72 -7.46
C LYS A 124 -2.60 -9.15 -8.74
N ARG A 125 -3.05 -8.73 -9.92
CA ARG A 125 -2.42 -9.04 -11.23
C ARG A 125 -1.39 -8.01 -11.66
N LEU A 126 -1.37 -6.83 -11.04
CA LEU A 126 -0.41 -5.79 -11.37
C LEU A 126 1.01 -6.21 -10.99
N ARG A 127 1.99 -5.63 -11.67
CA ARG A 127 3.37 -5.67 -11.19
C ARG A 127 3.46 -5.04 -9.81
N PRO A 128 4.23 -5.63 -8.86
CA PRO A 128 4.26 -5.14 -7.48
C PRO A 128 4.60 -3.65 -7.33
N GLU A 129 5.45 -3.10 -8.21
CA GLU A 129 5.78 -1.68 -8.21
C GLU A 129 4.63 -0.78 -8.67
N TYR A 130 3.81 -1.24 -9.64
CA TYR A 130 2.63 -0.51 -10.10
C TYR A 130 1.53 -0.55 -9.04
N GLN A 131 1.32 -1.72 -8.44
CA GLN A 131 0.37 -1.92 -7.35
C GLN A 131 0.72 -1.02 -6.16
N GLN A 132 1.97 -1.03 -5.70
CA GLN A 132 2.42 -0.19 -4.59
C GLN A 132 2.22 1.30 -4.90
N ALA A 133 2.65 1.78 -6.06
CA ALA A 133 2.50 3.19 -6.43
C ALA A 133 1.02 3.61 -6.53
N PHE A 134 0.17 2.74 -7.06
CA PHE A 134 -1.27 2.97 -7.17
C PHE A 134 -1.92 3.08 -5.79
N LEU A 135 -1.65 2.15 -4.88
CA LEU A 135 -2.22 2.15 -3.53
C LEU A 135 -1.75 3.36 -2.71
N LEU A 136 -0.47 3.72 -2.82
CA LEU A 136 0.07 4.90 -2.15
C LEU A 136 -0.58 6.20 -2.65
N PHE A 137 -0.90 6.29 -3.93
CA PHE A 137 -1.52 7.46 -4.53
C PHE A 137 -3.03 7.54 -4.21
N HIS A 138 -3.77 6.43 -4.43
CA HIS A 138 -5.24 6.44 -4.37
C HIS A 138 -5.81 6.19 -2.97
N GLU A 139 -5.17 5.37 -2.16
CA GLU A 139 -5.69 5.03 -0.83
C GLU A 139 -4.96 5.77 0.30
N GLN A 140 -3.69 6.11 0.07
CA GLN A 140 -2.92 6.84 1.07
C GLN A 140 -2.81 8.33 0.74
N GLU A 141 -3.39 8.79 -0.37
CA GLU A 141 -3.47 10.19 -0.79
C GLU A 141 -2.10 10.89 -0.87
N LEU A 142 -1.04 10.12 -1.19
CA LEU A 142 0.29 10.67 -1.35
C LEU A 142 0.49 11.28 -2.74
N SER A 143 1.19 12.39 -2.80
CA SER A 143 1.57 13.03 -4.06
C SER A 143 2.60 12.21 -4.84
N TYR A 144 2.70 12.43 -6.15
CA TYR A 144 3.74 11.82 -6.99
C TYR A 144 5.16 12.11 -6.50
N ALA A 145 5.38 13.29 -5.92
CA ALA A 145 6.67 13.70 -5.39
C ALA A 145 7.03 12.89 -4.15
N GLU A 146 6.13 12.79 -3.17
CA GLU A 146 6.32 11.98 -1.97
C GLU A 146 6.57 10.52 -2.32
N ILE A 147 5.76 9.92 -3.22
CA ILE A 147 5.95 8.54 -3.67
C ILE A 147 7.31 8.38 -4.36
N GLY A 148 7.71 9.36 -5.19
CA GLY A 148 9.00 9.35 -5.88
C GLY A 148 10.18 9.33 -4.91
N GLU A 149 10.14 10.18 -3.90
CA GLU A 149 11.15 10.21 -2.85
C GLU A 149 11.18 8.91 -2.04
N MET A 150 10.01 8.44 -1.60
CA MET A 150 9.88 7.21 -0.82
C MET A 150 10.44 5.97 -1.54
N LEU A 151 10.12 5.83 -2.82
CA LEU A 151 10.53 4.69 -3.62
C LEU A 151 11.89 4.90 -4.29
N GLN A 152 12.52 6.07 -4.08
CA GLN A 152 13.77 6.48 -4.74
C GLN A 152 13.69 6.35 -6.26
N ARG A 153 12.61 6.90 -6.83
CA ARG A 153 12.33 6.89 -8.26
C ARG A 153 11.96 8.27 -8.77
N PRO A 154 12.35 8.62 -10.00
CA PRO A 154 11.93 9.88 -10.61
C PRO A 154 10.40 10.01 -10.65
N VAL A 155 9.88 11.21 -10.43
CA VAL A 155 8.43 11.51 -10.47
C VAL A 155 7.78 11.05 -11.77
N GLY A 156 8.49 11.19 -12.91
CA GLY A 156 8.02 10.70 -14.21
C GLY A 156 7.81 9.17 -14.23
N THR A 157 8.66 8.42 -13.53
CA THR A 157 8.49 6.97 -13.37
C THR A 157 7.25 6.65 -12.56
N ILE A 158 7.00 7.36 -11.45
CA ILE A 158 5.81 7.18 -10.62
C ILE A 158 4.53 7.47 -11.40
N LYS A 159 4.49 8.60 -12.12
CA LYS A 159 3.36 8.93 -13.02
C LYS A 159 3.09 7.80 -14.03
N THR A 160 4.14 7.27 -14.63
CA THR A 160 4.03 6.16 -15.60
C THR A 160 3.49 4.88 -14.93
N TRP A 161 3.97 4.54 -13.73
CA TRP A 161 3.50 3.35 -13.01
C TRP A 161 2.03 3.44 -12.63
N ILE A 162 1.59 4.59 -12.11
CA ILE A 162 0.20 4.82 -11.73
C ILE A 162 -0.70 4.83 -12.99
N HIS A 163 -0.26 5.46 -14.07
CA HIS A 163 -0.99 5.44 -15.35
C HIS A 163 -1.17 4.01 -15.86
N ARG A 164 -0.10 3.20 -15.87
CA ARG A 164 -0.18 1.80 -16.31
C ARG A 164 -1.08 0.97 -15.40
N ALA A 165 -0.98 1.15 -14.07
CA ALA A 165 -1.87 0.49 -13.12
C ALA A 165 -3.35 0.80 -13.42
N ARG A 166 -3.69 2.08 -13.59
CA ARG A 166 -5.07 2.50 -13.96
C ARG A 166 -5.54 1.85 -15.25
N HIS A 167 -4.68 1.81 -16.26
CA HIS A 167 -5.02 1.23 -17.56
C HIS A 167 -5.25 -0.29 -17.45
N GLU A 168 -4.40 -1.01 -16.73
CA GLU A 168 -4.53 -2.46 -16.53
C GLU A 168 -5.79 -2.80 -15.70
N ILE A 169 -6.10 -2.01 -14.65
CA ILE A 169 -7.32 -2.18 -13.85
C ILE A 169 -8.55 -1.90 -14.72
N ALA A 170 -8.59 -0.77 -15.44
CA ALA A 170 -9.73 -0.42 -16.29
C ALA A 170 -9.99 -1.51 -17.34
N ARG A 171 -8.95 -2.02 -17.99
CA ARG A 171 -9.08 -3.13 -18.96
C ARG A 171 -9.66 -4.37 -18.31
N HIS A 172 -9.17 -4.75 -17.12
CA HIS A 172 -9.70 -5.90 -16.39
C HIS A 172 -11.20 -5.75 -16.09
N LEU A 173 -11.63 -4.58 -15.63
CA LEU A 173 -13.05 -4.30 -15.32
C LEU A 173 -13.93 -4.33 -16.56
N LEU A 174 -13.44 -3.82 -17.70
CA LEU A 174 -14.13 -3.91 -19.00
C LEU A 174 -14.25 -5.37 -19.48
N ASP A 175 -13.16 -6.13 -19.43
CA ASP A 175 -13.13 -7.55 -19.85
C ASP A 175 -14.06 -8.41 -18.99
N ARG A 176 -14.31 -8.00 -17.74
CA ARG A 176 -15.25 -8.66 -16.81
C ARG A 176 -16.69 -8.17 -16.93
N GLY A 177 -16.95 -7.14 -17.73
CA GLY A 177 -18.28 -6.55 -17.89
C GLY A 177 -18.82 -5.85 -16.65
N VAL A 178 -17.95 -5.48 -15.70
CA VAL A 178 -18.32 -4.78 -14.47
C VAL A 178 -18.54 -3.29 -14.72
N VAL A 179 -17.89 -2.74 -15.74
CA VAL A 179 -18.07 -1.36 -16.22
C VAL A 179 -18.30 -1.36 -17.71
N GLU A 180 -19.23 -0.54 -18.17
CA GLU A 180 -19.45 -0.31 -19.60
C GLU A 180 -18.41 0.69 -20.15
N GLU A 181 -18.01 0.48 -21.41
CA GLU A 181 -17.12 1.39 -22.13
C GLU A 181 -17.82 2.73 -22.38
N ARG A 182 -17.77 3.67 -21.45
CA ARG A 182 -18.13 5.07 -21.70
C ARG A 182 -17.08 5.70 -22.59
N ARG A 183 -17.37 5.78 -23.87
CA ARG A 183 -16.49 6.19 -24.99
C ARG A 183 -15.91 7.60 -24.91
N HIS A 184 -16.02 8.40 -23.83
CA HIS A 184 -15.71 9.84 -23.95
C HIS A 184 -14.89 10.53 -22.84
N GLU A 185 -14.35 9.89 -21.82
CA GLU A 185 -13.72 10.66 -20.72
C GLU A 185 -12.24 10.39 -20.44
N LEU A 186 -11.52 9.61 -21.23
CA LEU A 186 -10.09 9.39 -21.01
C LEU A 186 -9.17 10.30 -21.86
N ARG A 187 -9.68 11.40 -22.42
CA ARG A 187 -8.91 12.36 -23.24
C ARG A 187 -8.58 13.67 -22.52
N GLY A 188 -8.44 13.67 -21.22
CA GLY A 188 -8.15 14.95 -20.55
C GLY A 188 -7.75 14.84 -19.08
N ILE A 189 -6.71 14.10 -18.78
CA ILE A 189 -5.92 14.36 -17.57
C ILE A 189 -4.45 14.00 -17.86
#